data_c5ef07abda0fc458c09b9ca5bc447293
#
_entry.id   c5ef07abda0fc458c09b9ca5bc447293
#
_cell.length_a   1.000
_cell.length_b   1.000
_cell.length_c   1.000
_cell.angle_alpha   90.00
_cell.angle_beta   90.00
_cell.angle_gamma   90.00
#
_symmetry.space_group_name_H-M   'P 1'
#
loop_
_entity.id
_entity.type
_entity.pdbx_description
1 polymer ?
#
loop_
_entity_poly.entity_id
_entity_poly.type
_entity_poly.pdbx_seq_one_letter_code
_entity_poly.pdbx_strand_id
1 'polypeptide(L)'
;MKTKRGNDICRCPWVDLSKVDYIEYHDKEWGVPVYDDRLLFEFLTLESAQAGLSWYTVLKKRENYRRAFENFEPEKIAGFDQAKIEGLLLNPGIIRNRLKIEATVNNAHMQATGMVNDHSLDCFRKSEIIEQYGK
;
A
#
# COMPACT_ATOMS: atom_id res chain seq x y z
N MET A 1 9.65 2.70 -27.10
CA MET A 1 9.74 1.28 -26.69
C MET A 1 11.10 0.76 -27.04
N LYS A 2 11.89 0.35 -26.07
CA LYS A 2 13.18 -0.26 -26.33
C LYS A 2 13.00 -1.72 -26.71
N THR A 3 13.52 -2.12 -27.86
CA THR A 3 13.57 -3.50 -28.36
C THR A 3 14.41 -4.38 -27.42
N LYS A 4 13.88 -5.52 -27.10
CA LYS A 4 14.55 -6.54 -26.29
C LYS A 4 15.83 -7.04 -26.95
N ARG A 5 16.92 -7.09 -26.20
CA ARG A 5 18.08 -7.93 -26.54
C ARG A 5 18.21 -8.99 -25.46
N GLY A 6 18.07 -10.22 -25.84
CA GLY A 6 18.28 -11.37 -24.95
C GLY A 6 17.21 -11.49 -23.84
N ASN A 7 17.62 -11.79 -22.63
CA ASN A 7 16.74 -12.03 -21.49
C ASN A 7 16.16 -10.77 -20.82
N ASP A 8 16.17 -9.63 -21.50
CA ASP A 8 15.68 -8.38 -20.91
C ASP A 8 14.16 -8.37 -20.81
N ILE A 9 13.65 -8.19 -19.59
CA ILE A 9 12.23 -8.02 -19.31
C ILE A 9 11.81 -6.64 -19.80
N CYS A 10 10.70 -6.60 -20.58
CA CYS A 10 10.09 -5.33 -20.97
C CYS A 10 9.33 -4.74 -19.78
N ARG A 11 9.69 -3.52 -19.36
CA ARG A 11 9.08 -2.83 -18.24
C ARG A 11 8.31 -1.59 -18.67
N CYS A 12 7.31 -1.22 -17.88
CA CYS A 12 6.56 0.00 -18.09
C CYS A 12 7.47 1.23 -18.05
N PRO A 13 7.19 2.27 -18.86
CA PRO A 13 8.04 3.48 -18.93
C PRO A 13 8.19 4.24 -17.62
N TRP A 14 7.22 4.10 -16.69
CA TRP A 14 7.25 4.78 -15.41
C TRP A 14 8.24 4.18 -14.40
N VAL A 15 8.78 2.99 -14.69
CA VAL A 15 9.77 2.35 -13.81
C VAL A 15 11.14 2.98 -14.03
N ASP A 16 11.66 3.62 -13.00
CA ASP A 16 13.04 4.12 -13.00
C ASP A 16 14.01 2.95 -12.79
N LEU A 17 14.74 2.61 -13.85
CA LEU A 17 15.66 1.47 -13.87
C LEU A 17 16.89 1.65 -12.98
N SER A 18 17.09 2.84 -12.40
CA SER A 18 18.13 3.08 -11.40
C SER A 18 17.72 2.64 -9.98
N LYS A 19 16.44 2.30 -9.79
CA LYS A 19 15.85 1.98 -8.48
C LYS A 19 15.46 0.51 -8.41
N VAL A 20 16.28 -0.27 -7.71
CA VAL A 20 16.11 -1.73 -7.61
C VAL A 20 14.78 -2.12 -6.96
N ASP A 21 14.38 -1.44 -5.90
CA ASP A 21 13.10 -1.65 -5.22
C ASP A 21 11.89 -1.38 -6.12
N TYR A 22 11.99 -0.37 -6.98
CA TYR A 22 10.94 -0.04 -7.94
C TYR A 22 10.81 -1.10 -9.05
N ILE A 23 11.95 -1.58 -9.55
CA ILE A 23 11.99 -2.69 -10.50
C ILE A 23 11.36 -3.95 -9.89
N GLU A 24 11.73 -4.27 -8.67
CA GLU A 24 11.23 -5.45 -7.96
C GLU A 24 9.72 -5.38 -7.74
N TYR A 25 9.21 -4.22 -7.34
CA TYR A 25 7.77 -3.98 -7.24
C TYR A 25 7.06 -4.23 -8.58
N HIS A 26 7.56 -3.64 -9.66
CA HIS A 26 6.98 -3.81 -10.99
C HIS A 26 6.97 -5.27 -11.43
N ASP A 27 8.09 -5.96 -11.26
CA ASP A 27 8.25 -7.31 -11.80
C ASP A 27 7.51 -8.38 -10.99
N LYS A 28 7.35 -8.18 -9.68
CA LYS A 28 6.79 -9.19 -8.77
C LYS A 28 5.41 -8.87 -8.23
N GLU A 29 5.01 -7.61 -8.19
CA GLU A 29 3.76 -7.19 -7.53
C GLU A 29 2.79 -6.48 -8.47
N TRP A 30 3.29 -5.63 -9.37
CA TRP A 30 2.45 -4.92 -10.32
C TRP A 30 1.69 -5.88 -11.24
N GLY A 31 0.37 -5.76 -11.25
CA GLY A 31 -0.48 -6.61 -12.07
C GLY A 31 -0.65 -8.05 -11.57
N VAL A 32 -0.05 -8.40 -10.44
CA VAL A 32 -0.17 -9.72 -9.83
C VAL A 32 -1.35 -9.74 -8.86
N PRO A 33 -2.32 -10.67 -9.01
CA PRO A 33 -3.45 -10.78 -8.09
C PRO A 33 -3.01 -11.08 -6.66
N VAL A 34 -3.71 -10.48 -5.68
CA VAL A 34 -3.45 -10.66 -4.25
C VAL A 34 -4.74 -11.13 -3.60
N TYR A 35 -4.65 -12.20 -2.80
CA TYR A 35 -5.79 -12.81 -2.09
C TYR A 35 -5.60 -12.84 -0.58
N ASP A 36 -4.44 -12.43 -0.08
CA ASP A 36 -4.15 -12.31 1.35
C ASP A 36 -4.72 -11.00 1.90
N ASP A 37 -5.59 -11.08 2.89
CA ASP A 37 -6.32 -9.93 3.45
C ASP A 37 -5.37 -8.91 4.08
N ARG A 38 -4.33 -9.36 4.75
CA ARG A 38 -3.35 -8.46 5.36
C ARG A 38 -2.56 -7.70 4.29
N LEU A 39 -2.17 -8.38 3.22
CA LEU A 39 -1.47 -7.75 2.10
C LEU A 39 -2.39 -6.79 1.34
N LEU A 40 -3.66 -7.13 1.18
CA LEU A 40 -4.68 -6.22 0.62
C LEU A 40 -4.83 -4.96 1.49
N PHE A 41 -4.87 -5.11 2.79
CA PHE A 41 -4.94 -3.98 3.73
C PHE A 41 -3.67 -3.12 3.66
N GLU A 42 -2.50 -3.74 3.56
CA GLU A 42 -1.24 -3.04 3.33
C GLU A 42 -1.30 -2.17 2.07
N PHE A 43 -1.70 -2.74 0.94
CA PHE A 43 -1.83 -2.00 -0.31
C PHE A 43 -2.89 -0.92 -0.24
N LEU A 44 -4.03 -1.17 0.36
CA LEU A 44 -5.07 -0.15 0.56
C LEU A 44 -4.50 1.06 1.33
N THR A 45 -3.76 0.80 2.38
CA THR A 45 -3.13 1.85 3.18
C THR A 45 -2.09 2.63 2.39
N LEU A 46 -1.19 1.94 1.69
CA LEU A 46 -0.13 2.57 0.90
C LEU A 46 -0.67 3.36 -0.28
N GLU A 47 -1.65 2.84 -0.98
CA GLU A 47 -2.28 3.52 -2.11
C GLU A 47 -3.10 4.73 -1.66
N SER A 48 -3.76 4.65 -0.52
CA SER A 48 -4.41 5.81 0.11
C SER A 48 -3.41 6.88 0.52
N ALA A 49 -2.26 6.47 1.05
CA ALA A 49 -1.18 7.40 1.43
C ALA A 49 -0.56 8.11 0.22
N GLN A 50 -0.67 7.52 -0.96
CA GLN A 50 -0.16 8.12 -2.20
C GLN A 50 -0.89 9.41 -2.61
N ALA A 51 -2.11 9.63 -2.17
CA ALA A 51 -2.88 10.80 -2.60
C ALA A 51 -2.07 12.10 -2.47
N GLY A 52 -1.85 12.78 -3.59
CA GLY A 52 -1.02 13.97 -3.69
C GLY A 52 0.49 13.72 -3.80
N LEU A 53 0.94 12.46 -3.87
CA LEU A 53 2.34 12.06 -3.90
C LEU A 53 2.62 11.09 -5.06
N SER A 54 3.90 10.85 -5.37
CA SER A 54 4.27 9.78 -6.28
C SER A 54 4.22 8.42 -5.60
N TRP A 55 3.92 7.37 -6.37
CA TRP A 55 3.92 6.02 -5.84
C TRP A 55 5.29 5.63 -5.26
N TYR A 56 6.37 6.00 -5.94
CA TYR A 56 7.70 5.68 -5.44
C TYR A 56 8.02 6.34 -4.09
N THR A 57 7.49 7.53 -3.83
CA THR A 57 7.60 8.18 -2.52
C THR A 57 7.03 7.32 -1.40
N VAL A 58 5.90 6.68 -1.65
CA VAL A 58 5.26 5.77 -0.69
C VAL A 58 5.95 4.41 -0.66
N LEU A 59 6.28 3.86 -1.82
CA LEU A 59 6.91 2.54 -1.95
C LEU A 59 8.22 2.44 -1.14
N LYS A 60 9.08 3.45 -1.22
CA LYS A 60 10.33 3.45 -0.46
C LYS A 60 10.14 3.58 1.06
N LYS A 61 8.94 3.97 1.51
CA LYS A 61 8.57 4.03 2.94
C LYS A 61 7.84 2.76 3.42
N ARG A 62 7.61 1.80 2.55
CA ARG A 62 6.80 0.61 2.82
C ARG A 62 7.24 -0.15 4.07
N GLU A 63 8.53 -0.38 4.21
CA GLU A 63 9.07 -1.10 5.38
C GLU A 63 8.86 -0.31 6.68
N ASN A 64 8.98 1.01 6.61
CA ASN A 64 8.68 1.89 7.75
C ASN A 64 7.19 1.84 8.13
N TYR A 65 6.30 1.75 7.13
CA TYR A 65 4.87 1.55 7.36
C TYR A 65 4.59 0.21 8.04
N ARG A 66 5.24 -0.87 7.61
CA ARG A 66 5.09 -2.18 8.25
C ARG A 66 5.46 -2.14 9.72
N ARG A 67 6.55 -1.47 10.07
CA ARG A 67 6.98 -1.29 11.46
C ARG A 67 6.03 -0.40 12.26
N ALA A 68 5.59 0.70 11.68
CA ALA A 68 4.72 1.66 12.35
C ALA A 68 3.30 1.13 12.58
N PHE A 69 2.79 0.30 11.66
CA PHE A 69 1.43 -0.24 11.67
C PHE A 69 1.37 -1.73 11.97
N GLU A 70 2.24 -2.24 12.82
CA GLU A 70 2.19 -3.61 13.35
C GLU A 70 2.04 -4.67 12.26
N ASN A 71 2.83 -4.59 11.19
CA ASN A 71 2.77 -5.45 10.00
C ASN A 71 1.37 -5.53 9.36
N PHE A 72 0.60 -4.45 9.48
CA PHE A 72 -0.75 -4.36 8.94
C PHE A 72 -1.70 -5.43 9.46
N GLU A 73 -1.56 -5.79 10.74
CA GLU A 73 -2.54 -6.62 11.43
C GLU A 73 -3.70 -5.74 11.90
N PRO A 74 -4.90 -5.88 11.31
CA PRO A 74 -6.01 -4.95 11.57
C PRO A 74 -6.42 -4.88 13.03
N GLU A 75 -6.40 -6.01 13.73
CA GLU A 75 -6.78 -6.10 15.14
C GLU A 75 -5.87 -5.25 16.03
N LYS A 76 -4.59 -5.23 15.73
CA LYS A 76 -3.62 -4.42 16.47
C LYS A 76 -3.76 -2.94 16.17
N ILE A 77 -3.94 -2.59 14.90
CA ILE A 77 -4.10 -1.20 14.44
C ILE A 77 -5.41 -0.62 14.99
N ALA A 78 -6.48 -1.41 15.03
CA ALA A 78 -7.76 -0.98 15.58
C ALA A 78 -7.67 -0.57 17.06
N GLY A 79 -6.70 -1.10 17.78
CA GLY A 79 -6.41 -0.75 19.17
C GLY A 79 -5.55 0.50 19.36
N PHE A 80 -5.14 1.18 18.29
CA PHE A 80 -4.35 2.39 18.40
C PHE A 80 -5.15 3.51 19.07
N ASP A 81 -4.60 4.07 20.13
CA ASP A 81 -5.17 5.20 20.84
C ASP A 81 -4.65 6.55 20.29
N GLN A 82 -5.14 7.64 20.86
CA GLN A 82 -4.74 8.98 20.45
C GLN A 82 -3.22 9.22 20.65
N ALA A 83 -2.64 8.68 21.71
CA ALA A 83 -1.21 8.79 21.98
C ALA A 83 -0.38 8.10 20.89
N LYS A 84 -0.82 6.93 20.42
CA LYS A 84 -0.17 6.21 19.32
C LYS A 84 -0.26 7.00 18.02
N ILE A 85 -1.41 7.57 17.70
CA ILE A 85 -1.61 8.43 16.52
C ILE A 85 -0.69 9.65 16.57
N GLU A 86 -0.59 10.32 17.70
CA GLU A 86 0.33 11.46 17.88
C GLU A 86 1.79 11.04 17.68
N GLY A 87 2.17 9.86 18.15
CA GLY A 87 3.49 9.28 17.90
C GLY A 87 3.76 9.01 16.42
N LEU A 88 2.78 8.52 15.69
CA LEU A 88 2.89 8.30 14.25
C LEU A 88 3.06 9.60 13.47
N LEU A 89 2.42 10.68 13.90
CA LEU A 89 2.59 12.02 13.32
C LEU A 89 4.01 12.57 13.47
N LEU A 90 4.77 12.07 14.42
CA LEU A 90 6.17 12.43 14.62
C LEU A 90 7.15 11.52 13.89
N ASN A 91 6.68 10.42 13.30
CA ASN A 91 7.52 9.44 12.62
C ASN A 91 7.89 9.92 11.21
N PRO A 92 9.16 10.27 10.94
CA PRO A 92 9.58 10.75 9.63
C PRO A 92 9.64 9.63 8.57
N GLY A 93 9.54 8.38 8.99
CA GLY A 93 9.57 7.21 8.11
C GLY A 93 8.28 6.98 7.33
N ILE A 94 7.20 7.62 7.73
CA ILE A 94 5.89 7.52 7.07
C ILE A 94 5.41 8.90 6.60
N ILE A 95 4.32 8.92 5.84
CA ILE A 95 3.65 10.17 5.46
C ILE A 95 2.92 10.72 6.69
N ARG A 96 3.37 11.86 7.19
CA ARG A 96 2.86 12.50 8.41
C ARG A 96 1.63 13.34 8.11
N ASN A 97 0.54 12.66 7.81
CA ASN A 97 -0.75 13.28 7.53
C ASN A 97 -1.80 12.67 8.46
N ARG A 98 -2.40 13.50 9.32
CA ARG A 98 -3.38 13.06 10.33
C ARG A 98 -4.55 12.30 9.70
N LEU A 99 -5.16 12.84 8.65
CA LEU A 99 -6.31 12.22 8.01
C LEU A 99 -5.98 10.84 7.43
N LYS A 100 -4.80 10.68 6.83
CA LYS A 100 -4.36 9.40 6.29
C LYS A 100 -4.11 8.36 7.39
N ILE A 101 -3.53 8.78 8.51
CA ILE A 101 -3.28 7.91 9.66
C ILE A 101 -4.61 7.50 10.33
N GLU A 102 -5.47 8.46 10.60
CA GLU A 102 -6.78 8.20 11.20
C GLU A 102 -7.67 7.32 10.31
N ALA A 103 -7.65 7.54 8.99
CA ALA A 103 -8.35 6.69 8.04
C ALA A 103 -7.84 5.25 8.07
N THR A 104 -6.53 5.04 8.20
CA THR A 104 -5.94 3.71 8.33
C THR A 104 -6.43 3.00 9.58
N VAL A 105 -6.45 3.69 10.71
CA VAL A 105 -6.96 3.15 11.99
C VAL A 105 -8.44 2.82 11.89
N ASN A 106 -9.23 3.71 11.30
CA ASN A 106 -10.66 3.49 11.10
C ASN A 106 -10.93 2.29 10.17
N ASN A 107 -10.20 2.17 9.07
CA ASN A 107 -10.33 1.03 8.16
C ASN A 107 -9.95 -0.28 8.86
N ALA A 108 -8.92 -0.29 9.68
CA ALA A 108 -8.53 -1.43 10.48
C ALA A 108 -9.62 -1.84 11.48
N HIS A 109 -10.25 -0.86 12.12
CA HIS A 109 -11.37 -1.12 13.04
C HIS A 109 -12.55 -1.75 12.31
N MET A 110 -12.91 -1.23 11.14
CA MET A 110 -13.99 -1.78 10.32
C MET A 110 -13.71 -3.23 9.90
N GLN A 111 -12.49 -3.52 9.50
CA GLN A 111 -12.08 -4.87 9.11
C GLN A 111 -12.07 -5.83 10.31
N ALA A 112 -11.52 -5.42 11.45
CA ALA A 112 -11.43 -6.24 12.66
C ALA A 112 -12.80 -6.55 13.26
N THR A 113 -13.79 -5.66 13.10
CA THR A 113 -15.16 -5.87 13.62
C THR A 113 -16.07 -6.62 12.65
N GLY A 114 -15.57 -6.97 11.46
CA GLY A 114 -16.39 -7.63 10.43
C GLY A 114 -17.48 -6.75 9.83
N MET A 115 -17.42 -5.43 10.00
CA MET A 115 -18.35 -4.48 9.39
C MET A 115 -18.13 -4.33 7.88
N VAL A 116 -17.01 -4.84 7.40
CA VAL A 116 -16.71 -4.97 5.98
C VAL A 116 -17.11 -6.38 5.59
N ASN A 117 -18.23 -6.55 4.92
CA ASN A 117 -18.63 -7.85 4.39
C ASN A 117 -17.78 -8.17 3.13
N ASP A 118 -17.70 -9.44 2.78
CA ASP A 118 -16.88 -9.96 1.68
C ASP A 118 -17.01 -9.16 0.37
N HIS A 119 -18.19 -8.61 0.11
CA HIS A 119 -18.45 -7.83 -1.11
C HIS A 119 -17.80 -6.45 -1.13
N SER A 120 -17.53 -5.83 0.01
CA SER A 120 -16.87 -4.53 0.03
C SER A 120 -15.35 -4.65 -0.12
N LEU A 121 -14.77 -5.77 0.29
CA LEU A 121 -13.37 -6.09 0.00
C LEU A 121 -13.18 -6.45 -1.48
N ASP A 122 -14.18 -7.01 -2.13
CA ASP A 122 -14.15 -7.27 -3.57
C ASP A 122 -13.98 -5.98 -4.40
N CYS A 123 -14.52 -4.85 -3.92
CA CYS A 123 -14.33 -3.54 -4.56
C CYS A 123 -12.89 -3.03 -4.46
N PHE A 124 -12.09 -3.57 -3.56
CA PHE A 124 -10.71 -3.16 -3.33
C PHE A 124 -9.68 -4.22 -3.72
N ARG A 125 -10.09 -5.27 -4.43
CA ARG A 125 -9.13 -6.22 -4.96
C ARG A 125 -8.16 -5.51 -5.89
N LYS A 126 -6.88 -5.74 -5.67
CA LYS A 126 -5.81 -5.12 -6.45
C LYS A 126 -6.00 -5.29 -7.96
N SER A 127 -6.55 -6.41 -8.40
CA SER A 127 -6.88 -6.66 -9.80
C SER A 127 -7.90 -5.65 -10.35
N GLU A 128 -8.90 -5.30 -9.58
CA GLU A 128 -9.92 -4.31 -9.98
C GLU A 128 -9.39 -2.89 -9.94
N ILE A 129 -8.57 -2.57 -8.95
CA ILE A 129 -7.87 -1.28 -8.89
C ILE A 129 -6.94 -1.13 -10.09
N ILE A 130 -6.23 -2.20 -10.47
CA ILE A 130 -5.36 -2.20 -11.65
C ILE A 130 -6.17 -2.09 -12.95
N GLU A 131 -7.30 -2.80 -13.07
CA GLU A 131 -8.20 -2.65 -14.23
C GLU A 131 -8.73 -1.24 -14.37
N GLN A 132 -9.10 -0.60 -13.26
CA GLN A 132 -9.70 0.72 -13.26
C GLN A 132 -8.68 1.84 -13.45
N TYR A 133 -7.47 1.70 -12.90
CA TYR A 133 -6.44 2.76 -12.87
C TYR A 133 -5.13 2.39 -13.56
N GLY A 134 -4.96 1.15 -14.01
CA GLY A 134 -3.73 0.65 -14.63
C GLY A 134 -3.66 0.81 -16.16
N LYS A 135 -4.62 1.49 -16.74
CA LYS A 135 -4.62 1.75 -18.21
C LYS A 135 -3.88 2.99 -18.57
#